data_7fc86fc71bbe024c5c5f3986dd3b1cb3
#
_entry.id   7fc86fc71bbe024c5c5f3986dd3b1cb3
#
_cell.length_a   1.000
_cell.length_b   1.000
_cell.length_c   1.000
_cell.angle_alpha   90.00
_cell.angle_beta   90.00
_cell.angle_gamma   90.00
#
_symmetry.space_group_name_H-M   'P 1'
#
loop_
_entity.id
_entity.type
_entity.pdbx_description
1 polymer ?
#
loop_
_entity_poly.entity_id
_entity_poly.type
_entity_poly.pdbx_seq_one_letter_code
_entity_poly.pdbx_strand_id
1 'polypeptide(L)'
;MEKILDRFLRYVAVDTQSNEESESQPSAEKELDLLKMLRDELCAMGVEATLDEYGYVMGSIPSNIEAKVPAIGFIAHVDTAPDASGKDVKPQIIENYDGSDIPLKGVPGLALKTAEFPELLAHKGETIITTDGTTLLGADDKAGVTEIMDAVQYIMAHPEFKHGEIKIGFTPDEEIGRGVVKFDVKRFGADYAYTMDGGEVGELEFENFNAASASIRIQGRNVHPGYAKGKMLNAILIGQELNSLLPAGQRPELTEGYEGFFHIISFKGTVEEASFSYIIRDHDRAKFEEKKAVMQKCVDFINARYGEGVATAVIKDQYYNMREQVEPHYHVVEKAVKAMEMAGVKAKIQPIRGGTDGANLSFKGLPCPNIFAGGLNFHGKMEWCPLESMEKASAVILNIVKLYAE
;
A
#
# COMPACT_ATOMS: atom_id res chain seq x y z
N MET A 1 27.11 -14.09 -4.63
CA MET A 1 25.77 -13.49 -4.47
C MET A 1 25.75 -12.67 -3.20
N GLU A 2 25.19 -11.47 -3.24
CA GLU A 2 24.94 -10.64 -2.05
C GLU A 2 23.88 -11.32 -1.18
N LYS A 3 24.02 -11.25 0.14
CA LYS A 3 23.00 -11.80 1.05
C LYS A 3 21.77 -10.88 1.09
N ILE A 4 20.58 -11.44 1.24
CA ILE A 4 19.33 -10.70 1.31
C ILE A 4 19.34 -9.64 2.42
N LEU A 5 19.88 -9.96 3.62
CA LEU A 5 20.04 -9.02 4.73
C LEU A 5 20.92 -7.82 4.36
N ASP A 6 22.09 -8.06 3.77
CA ASP A 6 23.04 -6.99 3.42
C ASP A 6 22.42 -6.03 2.38
N ARG A 7 21.68 -6.58 1.41
CA ARG A 7 20.93 -5.84 0.40
C ARG A 7 19.84 -4.99 1.03
N PHE A 8 19.01 -5.58 1.88
CA PHE A 8 17.93 -4.87 2.58
C PHE A 8 18.48 -3.70 3.41
N LEU A 9 19.52 -3.94 4.21
CA LEU A 9 20.15 -2.89 5.02
C LEU A 9 20.69 -1.72 4.18
N ARG A 10 21.18 -2.01 2.98
CA ARG A 10 21.68 -1.00 2.04
C ARG A 10 20.53 -0.18 1.43
N TYR A 11 19.38 -0.81 1.13
CA TYR A 11 18.22 -0.11 0.56
C TYR A 11 17.50 0.75 1.60
N VAL A 12 17.31 0.26 2.82
CA VAL A 12 16.66 1.06 3.88
C VAL A 12 17.51 2.25 4.32
N ALA A 13 18.81 2.23 4.08
CA ALA A 13 19.70 3.37 4.36
C ALA A 13 19.48 4.56 3.40
N VAL A 14 18.84 4.35 2.25
CA VAL A 14 18.52 5.42 1.29
C VAL A 14 17.22 6.11 1.70
N ASP A 15 17.26 7.42 1.89
CA ASP A 15 16.04 8.21 2.17
C ASP A 15 15.22 8.38 0.88
N THR A 16 14.02 7.82 0.88
CA THR A 16 13.11 7.84 -0.28
C THR A 16 11.69 8.28 0.09
N GLN A 17 11.54 9.01 1.20
CA GLN A 17 10.23 9.46 1.66
C GLN A 17 9.54 10.33 0.60
N SER A 18 8.31 9.98 0.23
CA SER A 18 7.46 10.71 -0.70
C SER A 18 6.94 12.02 -0.10
N ASN A 19 6.42 12.92 -0.96
CA ASN A 19 5.94 14.24 -0.57
C ASN A 19 4.55 14.53 -1.14
N GLU A 20 3.52 14.45 -0.31
CA GLU A 20 2.12 14.71 -0.70
C GLU A 20 1.87 16.11 -1.26
N GLU A 21 2.66 17.12 -0.83
CA GLU A 21 2.50 18.50 -1.27
C GLU A 21 3.10 18.78 -2.65
N SER A 22 3.91 17.85 -3.18
CA SER A 22 4.56 18.00 -4.48
C SER A 22 3.61 17.61 -5.62
N GLU A 23 3.64 18.35 -6.73
CA GLU A 23 2.95 18.01 -7.97
C GLU A 23 3.84 17.24 -8.98
N SER A 24 5.15 17.11 -8.67
CA SER A 24 6.08 16.37 -9.52
C SER A 24 5.91 14.86 -9.40
N GLN A 25 6.51 14.10 -10.33
CA GLN A 25 6.67 12.66 -10.24
C GLN A 25 8.08 12.28 -10.74
N PRO A 26 8.91 11.66 -9.87
CA PRO A 26 8.63 11.37 -8.46
C PRO A 26 8.31 12.63 -7.65
N SER A 27 7.58 12.46 -6.55
CA SER A 27 7.19 13.56 -5.66
C SER A 27 8.40 14.16 -4.93
N ALA A 28 9.41 13.35 -4.68
CA ALA A 28 10.66 13.75 -4.08
C ALA A 28 11.86 13.25 -4.93
N GLU A 29 12.77 14.15 -5.28
CA GLU A 29 13.94 13.82 -6.10
C GLU A 29 14.83 12.73 -5.47
N LYS A 30 14.85 12.62 -4.15
CA LYS A 30 15.60 11.62 -3.39
C LYS A 30 15.15 10.16 -3.65
N GLU A 31 13.95 9.93 -4.15
CA GLU A 31 13.49 8.61 -4.59
C GLU A 31 14.32 8.09 -5.77
N LEU A 32 14.79 9.01 -6.63
CA LEU A 32 15.64 8.67 -7.77
C LEU A 32 16.99 8.06 -7.36
N ASP A 33 17.47 8.27 -6.13
CA ASP A 33 18.74 7.72 -5.67
C ASP A 33 18.66 6.19 -5.57
N LEU A 34 17.59 5.66 -4.98
CA LEU A 34 17.37 4.22 -4.93
C LEU A 34 16.99 3.66 -6.31
N LEU A 35 16.16 4.35 -7.07
CA LEU A 35 15.75 3.92 -8.42
C LEU A 35 16.95 3.79 -9.39
N LYS A 36 17.88 4.73 -9.35
CA LYS A 36 19.14 4.66 -10.13
C LYS A 36 19.99 3.47 -9.69
N MET A 37 20.11 3.27 -8.36
CA MET A 37 20.84 2.14 -7.79
C MET A 37 20.27 0.82 -8.28
N LEU A 38 18.95 0.63 -8.22
CA LEU A 38 18.26 -0.59 -8.66
C LEU A 38 18.42 -0.83 -10.16
N ARG A 39 18.27 0.21 -11.01
CA ARG A 39 18.52 0.11 -12.44
C ARG A 39 19.98 -0.34 -12.71
N ASP A 40 20.94 0.26 -12.04
CA ASP A 40 22.37 -0.05 -12.24
C ASP A 40 22.72 -1.47 -11.76
N GLU A 41 22.12 -1.94 -10.66
CA GLU A 41 22.28 -3.31 -10.18
C GLU A 41 21.67 -4.34 -11.14
N LEU A 42 20.46 -4.08 -11.65
CA LEU A 42 19.84 -4.95 -12.67
C LEU A 42 20.76 -5.05 -13.90
N CYS A 43 21.26 -3.92 -14.41
CA CYS A 43 22.19 -3.90 -15.54
C CYS A 43 23.49 -4.66 -15.22
N ALA A 44 24.04 -4.52 -14.02
CA ALA A 44 25.26 -5.24 -13.60
C ALA A 44 25.04 -6.75 -13.50
N MET A 45 23.81 -7.21 -13.19
CA MET A 45 23.43 -8.62 -13.24
C MET A 45 23.17 -9.13 -14.67
N GLY A 46 23.20 -8.26 -15.69
CA GLY A 46 22.94 -8.64 -17.08
C GLY A 46 21.46 -8.54 -17.50
N VAL A 47 20.62 -7.92 -16.68
CA VAL A 47 19.23 -7.63 -17.00
C VAL A 47 19.13 -6.35 -17.81
N GLU A 48 18.37 -6.35 -18.90
CA GLU A 48 18.04 -5.12 -19.62
C GLU A 48 17.09 -4.27 -18.78
N ALA A 49 17.56 -3.15 -18.26
CA ALA A 49 16.78 -2.28 -17.39
C ALA A 49 16.89 -0.80 -17.79
N THR A 50 15.80 -0.08 -17.64
CA THR A 50 15.68 1.36 -17.94
C THR A 50 15.06 2.09 -16.75
N LEU A 51 15.44 3.37 -16.58
CA LEU A 51 14.79 4.31 -15.68
C LEU A 51 14.25 5.45 -16.55
N ASP A 52 12.96 5.74 -16.43
CA ASP A 52 12.34 6.81 -17.21
C ASP A 52 12.24 8.13 -16.44
N GLU A 53 11.70 9.15 -17.11
CA GLU A 53 11.57 10.51 -16.57
C GLU A 53 10.57 10.64 -15.40
N TYR A 54 9.70 9.64 -15.22
CA TYR A 54 8.72 9.57 -14.14
C TYR A 54 9.19 8.74 -12.95
N GLY A 55 10.43 8.22 -13.00
CA GLY A 55 10.99 7.41 -11.92
C GLY A 55 10.66 5.92 -12.01
N TYR A 56 10.11 5.41 -13.10
CA TYR A 56 9.87 3.97 -13.24
C TYR A 56 11.13 3.25 -13.70
N VAL A 57 11.56 2.27 -12.90
CA VAL A 57 12.54 1.27 -13.35
C VAL A 57 11.78 0.10 -13.95
N MET A 58 12.10 -0.24 -15.19
CA MET A 58 11.56 -1.41 -15.88
C MET A 58 12.69 -2.29 -16.36
N GLY A 59 12.71 -3.55 -15.89
CA GLY A 59 13.67 -4.58 -16.27
C GLY A 59 13.00 -5.74 -17.01
N SER A 60 13.77 -6.43 -17.86
CA SER A 60 13.30 -7.59 -18.60
C SER A 60 14.36 -8.68 -18.64
N ILE A 61 13.94 -9.93 -18.33
CA ILE A 61 14.74 -11.14 -18.51
C ILE A 61 14.03 -11.97 -19.58
N PRO A 62 14.66 -12.19 -20.76
CA PRO A 62 14.04 -12.94 -21.84
C PRO A 62 13.86 -14.42 -21.47
N SER A 63 12.79 -15.06 -21.99
CA SER A 63 12.53 -16.49 -21.80
C SER A 63 13.74 -17.35 -22.19
N ASN A 64 14.04 -18.38 -21.40
CA ASN A 64 15.03 -19.40 -21.71
C ASN A 64 14.41 -20.79 -22.05
N ILE A 65 13.10 -20.82 -22.33
CA ILE A 65 12.36 -22.02 -22.78
C ILE A 65 11.74 -21.76 -24.15
N GLU A 66 11.50 -22.86 -24.91
CA GLU A 66 10.87 -22.78 -26.24
C GLU A 66 9.35 -22.61 -26.19
N ALA A 67 8.72 -23.05 -25.09
CA ALA A 67 7.29 -22.96 -24.90
C ALA A 67 6.85 -21.49 -24.80
N LYS A 68 5.73 -21.15 -25.46
CA LYS A 68 5.10 -19.85 -25.31
C LYS A 68 4.27 -19.86 -24.04
N VAL A 69 4.76 -19.14 -23.04
CA VAL A 69 4.10 -18.97 -21.76
C VAL A 69 3.89 -17.47 -21.49
N PRO A 70 2.95 -17.08 -20.63
CA PRO A 70 2.74 -15.68 -20.29
C PRO A 70 4.00 -15.02 -19.72
N ALA A 71 4.23 -13.75 -20.03
CA ALA A 71 5.22 -12.91 -19.37
C ALA A 71 4.72 -12.48 -17.99
N ILE A 72 5.54 -12.67 -16.95
CA ILE A 72 5.15 -12.41 -15.56
C ILE A 72 5.96 -11.26 -14.99
N GLY A 73 5.24 -10.30 -14.38
CA GLY A 73 5.83 -9.15 -13.71
C GLY A 73 5.91 -9.29 -12.19
N PHE A 74 6.95 -8.71 -11.60
CA PHE A 74 7.06 -8.47 -10.16
C PHE A 74 7.32 -6.99 -9.94
N ILE A 75 6.57 -6.36 -9.04
CA ILE A 75 6.56 -4.92 -8.84
C ILE A 75 6.65 -4.63 -7.34
N ALA A 76 7.42 -3.60 -6.98
CA ALA A 76 7.54 -3.08 -5.62
C ALA A 76 7.76 -1.57 -5.69
N HIS A 77 7.34 -0.83 -4.65
CA HIS A 77 7.60 0.60 -4.60
C HIS A 77 8.86 0.94 -3.80
N VAL A 78 9.46 2.08 -4.10
CA VAL A 78 10.70 2.50 -3.45
C VAL A 78 10.50 3.58 -2.40
N ASP A 79 9.41 4.33 -2.50
CA ASP A 79 9.13 5.41 -1.56
C ASP A 79 8.72 4.87 -0.18
N THR A 80 8.86 5.70 0.83
CA THR A 80 8.39 5.42 2.19
C THR A 80 7.36 6.44 2.59
N ALA A 81 6.43 6.02 3.46
CA ALA A 81 5.32 6.82 3.94
C ALA A 81 5.77 8.17 4.55
N PRO A 82 5.01 9.25 4.33
CA PRO A 82 5.30 10.56 4.93
C PRO A 82 5.01 10.65 6.43
N ASP A 83 4.34 9.64 7.02
CA ASP A 83 3.89 9.63 8.43
C ASP A 83 5.04 9.65 9.44
N ALA A 84 6.17 9.02 9.11
CA ALA A 84 7.38 9.00 9.92
C ALA A 84 8.62 9.19 9.05
N SER A 85 9.68 9.78 9.61
CA SER A 85 10.93 10.01 8.86
C SER A 85 11.55 8.69 8.43
N GLY A 86 11.93 8.60 7.16
CA GLY A 86 12.76 7.53 6.57
C GLY A 86 14.24 7.95 6.39
N LYS A 87 14.66 9.05 7.01
CA LYS A 87 16.02 9.58 6.88
C LYS A 87 16.92 9.08 8.01
N ASP A 88 18.15 8.68 7.66
CA ASP A 88 19.18 8.20 8.60
C ASP A 88 18.70 6.99 9.40
N VAL A 89 18.02 6.05 8.75
CA VAL A 89 17.52 4.81 9.35
C VAL A 89 18.68 4.02 9.97
N LYS A 90 18.48 3.57 11.21
CA LYS A 90 19.45 2.79 11.99
C LYS A 90 18.86 1.43 12.36
N PRO A 91 18.94 0.44 11.49
CA PRO A 91 18.38 -0.88 11.76
C PRO A 91 19.05 -1.55 12.96
N GLN A 92 18.27 -2.25 13.77
CA GLN A 92 18.73 -3.16 14.81
C GLN A 92 18.47 -4.60 14.35
N ILE A 93 19.43 -5.47 14.49
CA ILE A 93 19.33 -6.89 14.13
C ILE A 93 19.32 -7.70 15.42
N ILE A 94 18.26 -8.48 15.61
CA ILE A 94 18.06 -9.35 16.75
C ILE A 94 18.06 -10.80 16.25
N GLU A 95 19.24 -11.44 16.30
CA GLU A 95 19.39 -12.84 15.91
C GLU A 95 18.79 -13.78 16.95
N ASN A 96 18.22 -14.92 16.50
CA ASN A 96 17.62 -15.92 17.37
C ASN A 96 16.66 -15.32 18.41
N TYR A 97 15.69 -14.54 17.94
CA TYR A 97 14.74 -13.85 18.79
C TYR A 97 14.07 -14.78 19.81
N ASP A 98 14.15 -14.45 21.10
CA ASP A 98 13.73 -15.31 22.20
C ASP A 98 12.25 -15.12 22.61
N GLY A 99 11.57 -14.11 22.07
CA GLY A 99 10.19 -13.75 22.40
C GLY A 99 10.08 -12.70 23.51
N SER A 100 11.17 -12.04 23.88
CA SER A 100 11.14 -10.90 24.80
C SER A 100 10.80 -9.58 24.11
N ASP A 101 10.44 -8.56 24.88
CA ASP A 101 10.27 -7.20 24.37
C ASP A 101 11.58 -6.70 23.75
N ILE A 102 11.51 -6.02 22.60
CA ILE A 102 12.68 -5.52 21.87
C ILE A 102 12.85 -4.02 22.15
N PRO A 103 13.86 -3.59 22.93
CA PRO A 103 14.14 -2.17 23.15
C PRO A 103 14.58 -1.49 21.83
N LEU A 104 13.97 -0.35 21.50
CA LEU A 104 14.38 0.51 20.38
C LEU A 104 15.40 1.53 20.92
N LYS A 105 16.68 1.26 20.69
CA LYS A 105 17.82 1.88 21.40
C LYS A 105 18.01 3.38 21.14
N GLY A 106 17.42 3.91 20.08
CA GLY A 106 17.48 5.34 19.75
C GLY A 106 16.56 6.22 20.61
N VAL A 107 15.56 5.61 21.28
CA VAL A 107 14.58 6.34 22.12
C VAL A 107 14.47 5.69 23.49
N PRO A 108 14.95 6.34 24.56
CA PRO A 108 14.91 5.78 25.90
C PRO A 108 13.48 5.37 26.34
N GLY A 109 13.33 4.12 26.76
CA GLY A 109 12.06 3.57 27.24
C GLY A 109 11.10 3.10 26.16
N LEU A 110 11.41 3.30 24.88
CA LEU A 110 10.63 2.78 23.76
C LEU A 110 11.01 1.32 23.48
N ALA A 111 10.01 0.46 23.29
CA ALA A 111 10.22 -0.94 22.95
C ALA A 111 9.04 -1.49 22.15
N LEU A 112 9.32 -2.44 21.26
CA LEU A 112 8.32 -3.35 20.71
C LEU A 112 7.97 -4.35 21.80
N LYS A 113 6.78 -4.21 22.39
CA LYS A 113 6.34 -5.07 23.50
C LYS A 113 5.44 -6.18 22.98
N THR A 114 5.74 -7.41 23.37
CA THR A 114 4.94 -8.58 22.97
C THR A 114 3.50 -8.54 23.46
N ALA A 115 3.21 -7.78 24.51
CA ALA A 115 1.86 -7.53 24.99
C ALA A 115 1.05 -6.57 24.08
N GLU A 116 1.74 -5.67 23.35
CA GLU A 116 1.15 -4.72 22.41
C GLU A 116 1.16 -5.29 20.98
N PHE A 117 2.17 -6.08 20.66
CA PHE A 117 2.42 -6.71 19.34
C PHE A 117 2.62 -8.22 19.51
N PRO A 118 1.55 -9.00 19.77
CA PRO A 118 1.65 -10.43 20.06
C PRO A 118 2.13 -11.27 18.89
N GLU A 119 2.04 -10.76 17.65
CA GLU A 119 2.56 -11.38 16.42
C GLU A 119 4.07 -11.62 16.48
N LEU A 120 4.84 -10.82 17.21
CA LEU A 120 6.26 -11.06 17.48
C LEU A 120 6.55 -12.48 18.00
N LEU A 121 5.64 -13.05 18.80
CA LEU A 121 5.81 -14.36 19.40
C LEU A 121 5.82 -15.51 18.40
N ALA A 122 5.29 -15.29 17.18
CA ALA A 122 5.32 -16.27 16.11
C ALA A 122 6.72 -16.40 15.48
N HIS A 123 7.59 -15.41 15.68
CA HIS A 123 8.92 -15.32 15.08
C HIS A 123 10.07 -15.70 16.02
N LYS A 124 9.77 -16.47 17.10
CA LYS A 124 10.81 -16.99 18.00
C LYS A 124 11.80 -17.88 17.25
N GLY A 125 13.09 -17.60 17.43
CA GLY A 125 14.18 -18.29 16.76
C GLY A 125 14.56 -17.68 15.41
N GLU A 126 13.78 -16.73 14.90
CA GLU A 126 14.08 -15.99 13.67
C GLU A 126 14.94 -14.75 13.93
N THR A 127 15.43 -14.13 12.87
CA THR A 127 16.18 -12.88 12.91
C THR A 127 15.24 -11.71 12.68
N ILE A 128 15.04 -10.87 13.70
CA ILE A 128 14.17 -9.69 13.60
C ILE A 128 14.99 -8.45 13.28
N ILE A 129 14.56 -7.70 12.28
CA ILE A 129 15.13 -6.40 11.91
C ILE A 129 14.14 -5.32 12.36
N THR A 130 14.58 -4.37 13.18
CA THR A 130 13.75 -3.24 13.64
C THR A 130 14.44 -1.92 13.33
N THR A 131 13.70 -0.82 13.41
CA THR A 131 14.29 0.53 13.57
C THR A 131 14.86 0.70 14.98
N ASP A 132 15.62 1.78 15.20
CA ASP A 132 16.05 2.19 16.55
C ASP A 132 14.98 3.01 17.31
N GLY A 133 13.82 3.26 16.68
CA GLY A 133 12.71 4.05 17.22
C GLY A 133 12.75 5.53 16.90
N THR A 134 13.80 6.02 16.21
CA THR A 134 13.87 7.43 15.77
C THR A 134 13.21 7.66 14.41
N THR A 135 13.16 6.63 13.57
CA THR A 135 12.59 6.64 12.20
C THR A 135 11.66 5.46 12.00
N LEU A 136 10.97 5.38 10.87
CA LEU A 136 10.48 4.10 10.36
C LEU A 136 11.66 3.20 9.92
N LEU A 137 11.40 1.93 9.60
CA LEU A 137 12.41 1.02 9.05
C LEU A 137 12.49 1.13 7.51
N GLY A 138 11.34 1.27 6.86
CA GLY A 138 11.21 1.25 5.39
C GLY A 138 11.12 -0.17 4.83
N ALA A 139 10.65 -1.15 5.63
CA ALA A 139 10.33 -2.47 5.12
C ALA A 139 9.19 -2.41 4.11
N ASP A 140 8.28 -1.50 4.28
CA ASP A 140 7.29 -1.07 3.33
C ASP A 140 7.91 0.00 2.40
N ASP A 141 8.24 -0.28 1.10
CA ASP A 141 8.22 -1.64 0.52
C ASP A 141 9.63 -2.05 0.05
N LYS A 142 10.69 -1.60 0.75
CA LYS A 142 12.07 -2.01 0.43
C LYS A 142 12.34 -3.49 0.75
N ALA A 143 11.44 -4.17 1.50
CA ALA A 143 11.47 -5.62 1.63
C ALA A 143 11.10 -6.25 0.29
N GLY A 144 9.98 -5.89 -0.32
CA GLY A 144 9.58 -6.38 -1.64
C GLY A 144 10.60 -6.05 -2.73
N VAL A 145 11.17 -4.84 -2.71
CA VAL A 145 12.31 -4.49 -3.60
C VAL A 145 13.48 -5.47 -3.41
N THR A 146 13.83 -5.77 -2.16
CA THR A 146 14.94 -6.68 -1.83
C THR A 146 14.66 -8.10 -2.32
N GLU A 147 13.46 -8.60 -2.14
CA GLU A 147 13.01 -9.94 -2.52
C GLU A 147 13.03 -10.15 -4.03
N ILE A 148 12.54 -9.16 -4.78
CA ILE A 148 12.60 -9.18 -6.25
C ILE A 148 14.07 -9.21 -6.71
N MET A 149 14.92 -8.36 -6.14
CA MET A 149 16.33 -8.30 -6.52
C MET A 149 17.12 -9.55 -6.13
N ASP A 150 16.76 -10.20 -5.01
CA ASP A 150 17.33 -11.48 -4.60
C ASP A 150 16.94 -12.62 -5.55
N ALA A 151 15.65 -12.70 -5.89
CA ALA A 151 15.15 -13.68 -6.88
C ALA A 151 15.80 -13.48 -8.26
N VAL A 152 15.93 -12.22 -8.73
CA VAL A 152 16.62 -11.89 -9.98
C VAL A 152 18.07 -12.32 -9.93
N GLN A 153 18.78 -12.02 -8.84
CA GLN A 153 20.17 -12.45 -8.65
C GLN A 153 20.31 -13.98 -8.74
N TYR A 154 19.37 -14.72 -8.14
CA TYR A 154 19.35 -16.18 -8.22
C TYR A 154 19.17 -16.66 -9.68
N ILE A 155 18.16 -16.14 -10.37
CA ILE A 155 17.85 -16.52 -11.76
C ILE A 155 19.04 -16.26 -12.68
N MET A 156 19.65 -15.09 -12.58
CA MET A 156 20.81 -14.71 -13.42
C MET A 156 22.07 -15.53 -13.11
N ALA A 157 22.22 -16.02 -11.88
CA ALA A 157 23.33 -16.89 -11.49
C ALA A 157 23.11 -18.38 -11.86
N HIS A 158 21.88 -18.78 -12.20
CA HIS A 158 21.48 -20.16 -12.48
C HIS A 158 20.82 -20.29 -13.87
N PRO A 159 21.58 -20.25 -14.97
CA PRO A 159 21.03 -20.31 -16.33
C PRO A 159 20.26 -21.60 -16.64
N GLU A 160 20.45 -22.65 -15.84
CA GLU A 160 19.66 -23.88 -15.89
C GLU A 160 18.24 -23.74 -15.32
N PHE A 161 17.96 -22.70 -14.53
CA PHE A 161 16.64 -22.42 -13.99
C PHE A 161 15.70 -22.00 -15.14
N LYS A 162 14.70 -22.81 -15.42
CA LYS A 162 13.78 -22.62 -16.54
C LYS A 162 12.72 -21.58 -16.21
N HIS A 163 12.54 -20.62 -17.12
CA HIS A 163 11.56 -19.53 -16.96
C HIS A 163 11.05 -18.99 -18.31
N GLY A 164 9.83 -18.50 -18.32
CA GLY A 164 9.30 -17.63 -19.35
C GLY A 164 9.93 -16.22 -19.30
N GLU A 165 9.34 -15.27 -20.00
CA GLU A 165 9.76 -13.87 -19.91
C GLU A 165 9.38 -13.29 -18.54
N ILE A 166 10.33 -12.62 -17.86
CA ILE A 166 10.13 -12.01 -16.55
C ILE A 166 10.28 -10.49 -16.68
N LYS A 167 9.34 -9.75 -16.11
CA LYS A 167 9.36 -8.30 -16.03
C LYS A 167 9.55 -7.86 -14.59
N ILE A 168 10.38 -6.85 -14.40
CA ILE A 168 10.68 -6.24 -13.10
C ILE A 168 10.26 -4.77 -13.14
N GLY A 169 9.49 -4.32 -12.16
CA GLY A 169 9.04 -2.94 -12.04
C GLY A 169 9.35 -2.37 -10.66
N PHE A 170 9.97 -1.18 -10.60
CA PHE A 170 10.05 -0.42 -9.36
C PHE A 170 9.40 0.94 -9.58
N THR A 171 8.52 1.32 -8.63
CA THR A 171 7.66 2.51 -8.71
C THR A 171 7.99 3.52 -7.63
N PRO A 172 7.88 4.84 -7.89
CA PRO A 172 7.87 5.88 -6.87
C PRO A 172 6.45 6.15 -6.40
N ASP A 173 6.26 6.96 -5.34
CA ASP A 173 5.01 7.63 -4.96
C ASP A 173 3.80 6.72 -4.65
N GLU A 174 3.98 5.44 -4.32
CA GLU A 174 2.88 4.55 -3.95
C GLU A 174 2.16 5.07 -2.70
N GLU A 175 2.90 5.42 -1.68
CA GLU A 175 2.45 5.82 -0.35
C GLU A 175 1.56 7.08 -0.34
N ILE A 176 1.60 7.83 -1.43
CA ILE A 176 0.73 9.00 -1.65
C ILE A 176 -0.32 8.75 -2.74
N GLY A 177 -0.53 7.46 -3.12
CA GLY A 177 -1.54 7.02 -4.07
C GLY A 177 -1.27 7.43 -5.52
N ARG A 178 -0.02 7.71 -5.89
CA ARG A 178 0.38 8.12 -7.24
C ARG A 178 1.34 7.14 -7.93
N GLY A 179 1.66 6.03 -7.29
CA GLY A 179 2.68 5.07 -7.71
C GLY A 179 2.64 4.71 -9.19
N VAL A 180 1.48 4.33 -9.69
CA VAL A 180 1.36 3.87 -11.09
C VAL A 180 0.60 4.81 -12.02
N VAL A 181 0.41 6.08 -11.65
CA VAL A 181 -0.37 7.04 -12.48
C VAL A 181 0.19 7.14 -13.89
N LYS A 182 1.50 7.24 -14.05
CA LYS A 182 2.21 7.32 -15.35
C LYS A 182 2.80 5.99 -15.81
N PHE A 183 2.59 4.90 -15.08
CA PHE A 183 3.14 3.58 -15.43
C PHE A 183 2.54 3.08 -16.75
N ASP A 184 3.41 2.81 -17.72
CA ASP A 184 3.03 2.29 -19.03
C ASP A 184 3.01 0.76 -19.03
N VAL A 185 1.82 0.19 -18.79
CA VAL A 185 1.59 -1.26 -18.76
C VAL A 185 1.98 -1.94 -20.09
N LYS A 186 1.78 -1.26 -21.23
CA LYS A 186 2.14 -1.83 -22.54
C LYS A 186 3.65 -1.91 -22.72
N ARG A 187 4.38 -0.88 -22.29
CA ARG A 187 5.85 -0.87 -22.28
C ARG A 187 6.40 -1.89 -21.30
N PHE A 188 5.77 -2.04 -20.14
CA PHE A 188 6.15 -3.06 -19.15
C PHE A 188 6.05 -4.46 -19.74
N GLY A 189 4.96 -4.75 -20.47
CA GLY A 189 4.83 -5.92 -21.32
C GLY A 189 4.65 -7.24 -20.57
N ALA A 190 4.17 -7.24 -19.36
CA ALA A 190 3.73 -8.44 -18.65
C ALA A 190 2.25 -8.74 -18.98
N ASP A 191 1.90 -10.04 -19.07
CA ASP A 191 0.51 -10.50 -19.17
C ASP A 191 -0.19 -10.47 -17.81
N TYR A 192 0.55 -10.80 -16.76
CA TYR A 192 0.14 -10.80 -15.35
C TYR A 192 1.29 -10.28 -14.48
N ALA A 193 0.97 -9.73 -13.32
CA ALA A 193 1.99 -9.30 -12.38
C ALA A 193 1.59 -9.58 -10.94
N TYR A 194 2.54 -9.39 -10.03
CA TYR A 194 2.35 -9.43 -8.58
C TYR A 194 3.08 -8.23 -7.97
N THR A 195 2.40 -7.48 -7.10
CA THR A 195 3.08 -6.55 -6.20
C THR A 195 3.59 -7.31 -4.98
N MET A 196 4.83 -7.06 -4.59
CA MET A 196 5.45 -7.63 -3.38
C MET A 196 5.37 -6.61 -2.25
N ASP A 197 4.15 -6.29 -1.83
CA ASP A 197 3.82 -5.12 -1.01
C ASP A 197 2.79 -5.47 0.10
N GLY A 198 2.66 -6.76 0.40
CA GLY A 198 1.81 -7.25 1.49
C GLY A 198 2.54 -7.30 2.83
N GLY A 199 1.78 -7.49 3.91
CA GLY A 199 2.30 -7.53 5.28
C GLY A 199 2.87 -8.88 5.68
N GLU A 200 2.19 -9.53 6.64
CA GLU A 200 2.64 -10.77 7.29
C GLU A 200 2.78 -11.95 6.32
N VAL A 201 3.73 -12.83 6.60
CA VAL A 201 3.97 -14.06 5.83
C VAL A 201 2.68 -14.83 5.57
N GLY A 202 2.46 -15.10 4.28
CA GLY A 202 1.32 -15.84 3.78
C GLY A 202 0.17 -14.96 3.28
N GLU A 203 0.19 -13.67 3.49
CA GLU A 203 -0.83 -12.77 2.96
C GLU A 203 -0.81 -12.78 1.43
N LEU A 204 -2.00 -12.96 0.87
CA LEU A 204 -2.28 -12.92 -0.56
C LEU A 204 -3.58 -12.14 -0.75
N GLU A 205 -3.51 -11.06 -1.47
CA GLU A 205 -4.58 -10.08 -1.55
C GLU A 205 -4.92 -9.79 -3.01
N PHE A 206 -6.16 -10.03 -3.38
CA PHE A 206 -6.69 -9.71 -4.70
C PHE A 206 -8.02 -8.93 -4.60
N GLU A 207 -8.30 -8.44 -3.40
CA GLU A 207 -9.44 -7.57 -3.08
C GLU A 207 -8.96 -6.37 -2.26
N ASN A 208 -9.49 -5.20 -2.56
CA ASN A 208 -9.26 -3.97 -1.81
C ASN A 208 -10.55 -3.17 -1.71
N PHE A 209 -10.57 -2.09 -0.95
CA PHE A 209 -11.73 -1.21 -0.93
C PHE A 209 -12.02 -0.57 -2.29
N ASN A 210 -13.32 -0.35 -2.59
CA ASN A 210 -13.72 0.79 -3.42
C ASN A 210 -13.63 2.05 -2.56
N ALA A 211 -13.14 3.14 -3.12
CA ALA A 211 -12.81 4.35 -2.38
C ALA A 211 -13.35 5.61 -3.04
N ALA A 212 -13.93 6.49 -2.23
CA ALA A 212 -14.27 7.84 -2.63
C ALA A 212 -13.89 8.84 -1.53
N SER A 213 -13.62 10.06 -1.93
CA SER A 213 -13.57 11.23 -1.05
C SER A 213 -14.88 12.00 -1.15
N ALA A 214 -15.30 12.64 -0.05
CA ALA A 214 -16.42 13.55 -0.05
C ALA A 214 -16.05 14.85 0.66
N SER A 215 -16.12 15.96 -0.06
CA SER A 215 -15.92 17.30 0.49
C SER A 215 -17.30 17.95 0.67
N ILE A 216 -17.63 18.27 1.91
CA ILE A 216 -18.91 18.88 2.29
C ILE A 216 -18.63 20.33 2.70
N ARG A 217 -19.45 21.26 2.21
CA ARG A 217 -19.46 22.64 2.67
C ARG A 217 -20.86 23.01 3.16
N ILE A 218 -20.89 23.69 4.31
CA ILE A 218 -22.09 24.27 4.90
C ILE A 218 -21.98 25.77 4.88
N GLN A 219 -22.94 26.45 4.28
CA GLN A 219 -23.09 27.92 4.32
C GLN A 219 -24.04 28.29 5.42
N GLY A 220 -23.54 28.93 6.46
CA GLY A 220 -24.34 29.51 7.53
C GLY A 220 -24.75 30.95 7.26
N ARG A 221 -25.32 31.55 8.27
CA ARG A 221 -25.63 32.96 8.31
C ARG A 221 -25.45 33.51 9.72
N ASN A 222 -24.44 34.33 9.91
CA ASN A 222 -24.15 34.91 11.19
C ASN A 222 -25.01 36.18 11.44
N VAL A 223 -25.47 36.34 12.66
CA VAL A 223 -26.08 37.54 13.18
C VAL A 223 -25.70 37.68 14.66
N HIS A 224 -25.85 38.89 15.24
CA HIS A 224 -25.56 39.12 16.66
C HIS A 224 -26.36 38.14 17.53
N PRO A 225 -25.74 37.37 18.45
CA PRO A 225 -26.38 36.29 19.21
C PRO A 225 -27.67 36.73 19.94
N GLY A 226 -27.70 37.94 20.47
CA GLY A 226 -28.88 38.49 21.14
C GLY A 226 -30.11 38.68 20.25
N TYR A 227 -29.95 38.62 18.91
CA TYR A 227 -31.03 38.80 17.92
C TYR A 227 -31.13 37.60 16.97
N ALA A 228 -30.53 36.46 17.34
CA ALA A 228 -30.33 35.28 16.47
C ALA A 228 -31.58 34.44 16.20
N LYS A 229 -32.61 34.52 17.07
CA LYS A 229 -33.79 33.70 16.98
C LYS A 229 -34.49 33.87 15.62
N GLY A 230 -34.63 32.75 14.89
CA GLY A 230 -35.24 32.67 13.56
C GLY A 230 -34.42 33.33 12.42
N LYS A 231 -33.17 33.75 12.70
CA LYS A 231 -32.32 34.43 11.72
C LYS A 231 -30.95 33.74 11.51
N MET A 232 -30.29 33.34 12.60
CA MET A 232 -28.99 32.69 12.54
C MET A 232 -29.10 31.28 11.98
N LEU A 233 -28.17 30.92 11.10
CA LEU A 233 -27.87 29.55 10.69
C LEU A 233 -26.43 29.27 11.10
N ASN A 234 -26.24 28.50 12.15
CA ASN A 234 -24.90 28.18 12.63
C ASN A 234 -24.35 26.98 11.86
N ALA A 235 -23.39 27.22 10.97
CA ALA A 235 -22.82 26.19 10.11
C ALA A 235 -22.17 25.04 10.88
N ILE A 236 -21.56 25.29 12.05
CA ILE A 236 -21.00 24.24 12.89
C ILE A 236 -22.09 23.29 13.36
N LEU A 237 -23.20 23.78 13.88
CA LEU A 237 -24.30 22.96 14.39
C LEU A 237 -25.00 22.19 13.27
N ILE A 238 -25.20 22.83 12.11
CA ILE A 238 -25.76 22.19 10.92
C ILE A 238 -24.84 21.05 10.45
N GLY A 239 -23.51 21.27 10.44
CA GLY A 239 -22.55 20.26 10.09
C GLY A 239 -22.51 19.07 11.06
N GLN A 240 -22.64 19.32 12.37
CA GLN A 240 -22.77 18.26 13.37
C GLN A 240 -24.05 17.43 13.14
N GLU A 241 -25.18 18.10 12.79
CA GLU A 241 -26.42 17.42 12.44
C GLU A 241 -26.23 16.52 11.21
N LEU A 242 -25.60 17.04 10.12
CA LEU A 242 -25.30 16.25 8.94
C LEU A 242 -24.50 14.98 9.31
N ASN A 243 -23.42 15.15 10.07
CA ASN A 243 -22.61 14.00 10.52
C ASN A 243 -23.42 12.99 11.35
N SER A 244 -24.40 13.45 12.13
CA SER A 244 -25.26 12.58 12.95
C SER A 244 -26.27 11.75 12.14
N LEU A 245 -26.53 12.14 10.89
CA LEU A 245 -27.41 11.39 9.97
C LEU A 245 -26.72 10.17 9.37
N LEU A 246 -25.38 10.13 9.37
CA LEU A 246 -24.64 8.98 8.89
C LEU A 246 -24.72 7.81 9.90
N PRO A 247 -24.71 6.55 9.41
CA PRO A 247 -24.79 5.37 10.29
C PRO A 247 -23.66 5.34 11.32
N ALA A 248 -24.00 5.45 12.59
CA ALA A 248 -23.02 5.57 13.69
C ALA A 248 -22.09 4.34 13.81
N GLY A 249 -22.56 3.14 13.43
CA GLY A 249 -21.78 1.91 13.43
C GLY A 249 -20.83 1.75 12.23
N GLN A 250 -20.93 2.60 11.22
CA GLN A 250 -20.08 2.54 10.01
C GLN A 250 -18.95 3.57 10.10
N ARG A 251 -18.07 3.38 11.08
CA ARG A 251 -16.85 4.18 11.30
C ARG A 251 -15.64 3.27 11.38
N PRO A 252 -14.43 3.70 11.03
CA PRO A 252 -13.23 2.85 11.07
C PRO A 252 -13.02 2.15 12.41
N GLU A 253 -13.23 2.86 13.51
CA GLU A 253 -13.08 2.34 14.87
C GLU A 253 -14.13 1.28 15.28
N LEU A 254 -15.14 1.03 14.44
CA LEU A 254 -16.25 0.10 14.69
C LEU A 254 -16.42 -0.94 13.58
N THR A 255 -15.47 -1.01 12.62
CA THR A 255 -15.56 -1.89 11.45
C THR A 255 -14.30 -2.71 11.24
N GLU A 256 -14.46 -3.94 10.76
CA GLU A 256 -13.37 -4.88 10.46
C GLU A 256 -13.64 -5.68 9.18
N GLY A 257 -12.64 -6.42 8.69
CA GLY A 257 -12.77 -7.30 7.53
C GLY A 257 -13.37 -6.60 6.32
N TYR A 258 -14.49 -7.09 5.82
CA TYR A 258 -15.20 -6.57 4.65
C TYR A 258 -16.15 -5.39 4.94
N GLU A 259 -16.25 -4.96 6.18
CA GLU A 259 -17.17 -3.88 6.57
C GLU A 259 -16.65 -2.52 6.09
N GLY A 260 -17.52 -1.81 5.37
CA GLY A 260 -17.24 -0.47 4.85
C GLY A 260 -17.60 0.63 5.85
N PHE A 261 -17.07 1.84 5.64
CA PHE A 261 -17.23 2.94 6.57
C PHE A 261 -17.34 4.33 5.90
N PHE A 262 -17.79 5.29 6.70
CA PHE A 262 -17.61 6.73 6.51
C PHE A 262 -16.63 7.24 7.56
N HIS A 263 -15.54 7.85 7.14
CA HIS A 263 -14.55 8.42 8.05
C HIS A 263 -14.42 9.91 7.83
N ILE A 264 -14.76 10.72 8.84
CA ILE A 264 -14.51 12.15 8.83
C ILE A 264 -13.04 12.39 9.18
N ILE A 265 -12.28 12.96 8.22
CA ILE A 265 -10.84 13.20 8.39
C ILE A 265 -10.52 14.65 8.74
N SER A 266 -11.44 15.59 8.46
CA SER A 266 -11.30 16.96 8.90
C SER A 266 -12.64 17.62 9.08
N PHE A 267 -12.68 18.56 10.04
CA PHE A 267 -13.79 19.47 10.28
C PHE A 267 -13.26 20.86 10.65
N LYS A 268 -13.56 21.85 9.84
CA LYS A 268 -13.23 23.26 10.10
C LYS A 268 -14.51 24.07 10.03
N GLY A 269 -14.72 25.02 10.96
CA GLY A 269 -15.95 25.79 10.91
C GLY A 269 -16.01 27.01 11.81
N THR A 270 -16.87 27.94 11.40
CA THR A 270 -17.33 29.09 12.13
C THR A 270 -18.87 29.11 12.10
N VAL A 271 -19.52 30.13 12.66
CA VAL A 271 -20.97 30.30 12.50
C VAL A 271 -21.36 30.54 11.04
N GLU A 272 -20.47 31.20 10.27
CA GLU A 272 -20.76 31.62 8.89
C GLU A 272 -20.56 30.49 7.89
N GLU A 273 -19.55 29.62 8.08
CA GLU A 273 -19.27 28.50 7.20
C GLU A 273 -18.63 27.33 7.93
N ALA A 274 -18.83 26.14 7.43
CA ALA A 274 -18.12 24.94 7.85
C ALA A 274 -17.77 24.06 6.66
N SER A 275 -16.67 23.32 6.78
CA SER A 275 -16.22 22.35 5.78
C SER A 275 -15.79 21.05 6.43
N PHE A 276 -16.06 19.95 5.75
CA PHE A 276 -15.75 18.58 6.19
C PHE A 276 -15.08 17.85 5.06
N SER A 277 -14.15 16.97 5.40
CA SER A 277 -13.61 16.00 4.46
C SER A 277 -13.89 14.60 5.00
N TYR A 278 -14.44 13.76 4.14
CA TYR A 278 -14.70 12.35 4.41
C TYR A 278 -13.98 11.47 3.42
N ILE A 279 -13.62 10.28 3.87
CA ILE A 279 -13.36 9.14 3.00
C ILE A 279 -14.48 8.11 3.16
N ILE A 280 -14.90 7.52 2.04
CA ILE A 280 -15.96 6.50 1.97
C ILE A 280 -15.31 5.23 1.43
N ARG A 281 -15.53 4.10 2.10
CA ARG A 281 -14.91 2.82 1.78
C ARG A 281 -15.95 1.69 1.85
N ASP A 282 -15.92 0.79 0.88
CA ASP A 282 -16.60 -0.51 0.95
C ASP A 282 -15.96 -1.48 -0.06
N HIS A 283 -15.84 -2.76 0.28
CA HIS A 283 -15.36 -3.79 -0.65
C HIS A 283 -16.41 -4.13 -1.72
N ASP A 284 -17.69 -4.12 -1.35
CA ASP A 284 -18.78 -4.38 -2.26
C ASP A 284 -19.12 -3.12 -3.07
N ARG A 285 -19.13 -3.25 -4.40
CA ARG A 285 -19.41 -2.13 -5.31
C ARG A 285 -20.79 -1.52 -5.11
N ALA A 286 -21.81 -2.35 -4.91
CA ALA A 286 -23.19 -1.88 -4.74
C ALA A 286 -23.35 -1.12 -3.41
N LYS A 287 -22.79 -1.65 -2.32
CA LYS A 287 -22.77 -0.98 -1.01
C LYS A 287 -21.94 0.31 -1.03
N PHE A 288 -20.86 0.36 -1.81
CA PHE A 288 -20.08 1.56 -2.01
C PHE A 288 -20.90 2.67 -2.69
N GLU A 289 -21.62 2.34 -3.77
CA GLU A 289 -22.52 3.27 -4.45
C GLU A 289 -23.67 3.71 -3.52
N GLU A 290 -24.23 2.78 -2.73
CA GLU A 290 -25.24 3.10 -1.72
C GLU A 290 -24.71 4.08 -0.67
N LYS A 291 -23.47 3.92 -0.18
CA LYS A 291 -22.83 4.85 0.77
C LYS A 291 -22.71 6.27 0.19
N LYS A 292 -22.28 6.39 -1.07
CA LYS A 292 -22.24 7.70 -1.75
C LYS A 292 -23.65 8.32 -1.84
N ALA A 293 -24.66 7.52 -2.18
CA ALA A 293 -26.04 7.96 -2.22
C ALA A 293 -26.58 8.37 -0.84
N VAL A 294 -26.19 7.67 0.23
CA VAL A 294 -26.53 8.04 1.62
C VAL A 294 -25.94 9.40 1.97
N MET A 295 -24.66 9.64 1.65
CA MET A 295 -24.04 10.95 1.87
C MET A 295 -24.79 12.07 1.15
N GLN A 296 -25.19 11.88 -0.11
CA GLN A 296 -25.97 12.85 -0.85
C GLN A 296 -27.36 13.09 -0.22
N LYS A 297 -28.05 12.03 0.22
CA LYS A 297 -29.34 12.15 0.92
C LYS A 297 -29.23 12.95 2.22
N CYS A 298 -28.13 12.83 2.96
CA CYS A 298 -27.88 13.65 4.15
C CYS A 298 -27.77 15.15 3.78
N VAL A 299 -27.08 15.45 2.70
CA VAL A 299 -26.98 16.83 2.17
C VAL A 299 -28.35 17.36 1.73
N ASP A 300 -29.13 16.56 1.01
CA ASP A 300 -30.48 16.91 0.56
C ASP A 300 -31.43 17.17 1.74
N PHE A 301 -31.33 16.34 2.80
CA PHE A 301 -32.09 16.53 4.03
C PHE A 301 -31.75 17.88 4.71
N ILE A 302 -30.47 18.23 4.80
CA ILE A 302 -30.02 19.51 5.37
C ILE A 302 -30.60 20.67 4.53
N ASN A 303 -30.53 20.58 3.20
CA ASN A 303 -31.08 21.62 2.31
C ASN A 303 -32.61 21.74 2.45
N ALA A 304 -33.34 20.61 2.55
CA ALA A 304 -34.80 20.64 2.78
C ALA A 304 -35.15 21.31 4.11
N ARG A 305 -34.31 21.16 5.15
CA ARG A 305 -34.55 21.71 6.49
C ARG A 305 -34.14 23.18 6.63
N TYR A 306 -33.01 23.57 6.07
CA TYR A 306 -32.39 24.88 6.32
C TYR A 306 -32.44 25.83 5.12
N GLY A 307 -32.75 25.32 3.93
CA GLY A 307 -32.85 26.07 2.69
C GLY A 307 -31.91 25.55 1.61
N GLU A 308 -32.30 25.75 0.36
CA GLU A 308 -31.54 25.34 -0.83
C GLU A 308 -30.13 25.93 -0.81
N GLY A 309 -29.12 25.09 -1.07
CA GLY A 309 -27.71 25.48 -1.17
C GLY A 309 -27.00 25.72 0.18
N VAL A 310 -27.68 25.49 1.32
CA VAL A 310 -27.04 25.54 2.65
C VAL A 310 -25.96 24.47 2.78
N ALA A 311 -26.18 23.28 2.26
CA ALA A 311 -25.19 22.20 2.21
C ALA A 311 -24.85 21.83 0.75
N THR A 312 -23.59 21.63 0.47
CA THR A 312 -23.12 21.11 -0.82
C THR A 312 -22.12 19.97 -0.60
N ALA A 313 -22.13 18.98 -1.50
CA ALA A 313 -21.17 17.88 -1.50
C ALA A 313 -20.47 17.76 -2.85
N VAL A 314 -19.19 17.47 -2.80
CA VAL A 314 -18.42 17.00 -3.97
C VAL A 314 -17.86 15.62 -3.63
N ILE A 315 -18.40 14.60 -4.26
CA ILE A 315 -18.00 13.20 -4.07
C ILE A 315 -17.17 12.79 -5.29
N LYS A 316 -15.97 12.26 -5.07
CA LYS A 316 -15.05 11.82 -6.13
C LYS A 316 -14.56 10.41 -5.84
N ASP A 317 -14.73 9.52 -6.82
CA ASP A 317 -14.14 8.19 -6.76
C ASP A 317 -12.61 8.29 -6.87
N GLN A 318 -11.90 7.46 -6.12
CA GLN A 318 -10.44 7.44 -6.06
C GLN A 318 -9.88 6.17 -6.72
N TYR A 319 -10.35 5.01 -6.28
CA TYR A 319 -9.98 3.71 -6.83
C TYR A 319 -11.11 2.69 -6.57
N TYR A 320 -10.97 1.51 -7.17
CA TYR A 320 -11.97 0.44 -7.07
C TYR A 320 -11.34 -0.87 -6.63
N ASN A 321 -12.19 -1.83 -6.22
CA ASN A 321 -11.75 -3.16 -5.82
C ASN A 321 -11.20 -3.92 -7.03
N MET A 322 -9.92 -4.32 -6.96
CA MET A 322 -9.23 -5.05 -8.04
C MET A 322 -9.80 -6.43 -8.29
N ARG A 323 -10.61 -7.00 -7.39
CA ARG A 323 -11.29 -8.29 -7.59
C ARG A 323 -11.99 -8.35 -8.94
N GLU A 324 -12.68 -7.29 -9.34
CA GLU A 324 -13.39 -7.22 -10.63
C GLU A 324 -12.48 -7.51 -11.83
N GLN A 325 -11.19 -7.20 -11.71
CA GLN A 325 -10.18 -7.37 -12.75
C GLN A 325 -9.36 -8.65 -12.59
N VAL A 326 -9.14 -9.11 -11.36
CA VAL A 326 -8.33 -10.31 -11.07
C VAL A 326 -9.15 -11.59 -11.16
N GLU A 327 -10.42 -11.59 -10.73
CA GLU A 327 -11.29 -12.78 -10.71
C GLU A 327 -11.46 -13.46 -12.08
N PRO A 328 -11.57 -12.74 -13.23
CA PRO A 328 -11.55 -13.36 -14.56
C PRO A 328 -10.25 -14.11 -14.89
N HIS A 329 -9.17 -13.82 -14.17
CA HIS A 329 -7.84 -14.40 -14.29
C HIS A 329 -7.41 -15.13 -13.02
N TYR A 330 -8.34 -15.78 -12.31
CA TYR A 330 -8.13 -16.32 -10.96
C TYR A 330 -6.95 -17.30 -10.85
N HIS A 331 -6.50 -17.90 -11.97
CA HIS A 331 -5.31 -18.73 -12.01
C HIS A 331 -4.03 -18.02 -11.50
N VAL A 332 -3.98 -16.66 -11.53
CA VAL A 332 -2.84 -15.92 -10.95
C VAL A 332 -2.83 -16.06 -9.43
N VAL A 333 -4.01 -16.08 -8.81
CA VAL A 333 -4.17 -16.31 -7.36
C VAL A 333 -3.83 -17.76 -7.02
N GLU A 334 -4.35 -18.73 -7.79
CA GLU A 334 -4.08 -20.17 -7.58
C GLU A 334 -2.58 -20.49 -7.69
N LYS A 335 -1.88 -19.89 -8.66
CA LYS A 335 -0.42 -20.06 -8.81
C LYS A 335 0.35 -19.45 -7.64
N ALA A 336 -0.07 -18.28 -7.13
CA ALA A 336 0.53 -17.68 -5.93
C ALA A 336 0.34 -18.57 -4.70
N VAL A 337 -0.87 -19.09 -4.47
CA VAL A 337 -1.15 -20.05 -3.38
C VAL A 337 -0.24 -21.27 -3.49
N LYS A 338 -0.14 -21.88 -4.68
CA LYS A 338 0.73 -23.05 -4.89
C LYS A 338 2.20 -22.70 -4.69
N ALA A 339 2.66 -21.53 -5.12
CA ALA A 339 4.03 -21.07 -4.93
C ALA A 339 4.38 -20.89 -3.44
N MET A 340 3.43 -20.34 -2.66
CA MET A 340 3.56 -20.23 -1.21
C MET A 340 3.66 -21.61 -0.55
N GLU A 341 2.78 -22.55 -0.91
CA GLU A 341 2.83 -23.93 -0.41
C GLU A 341 4.18 -24.61 -0.71
N MET A 342 4.73 -24.41 -1.91
CA MET A 342 6.06 -24.90 -2.28
C MET A 342 7.19 -24.28 -1.46
N ALA A 343 7.02 -23.07 -0.98
CA ALA A 343 7.93 -22.38 -0.05
C ALA A 343 7.67 -22.73 1.43
N GLY A 344 6.75 -23.66 1.72
CA GLY A 344 6.36 -24.01 3.08
C GLY A 344 5.52 -22.95 3.79
N VAL A 345 4.92 -22.03 3.04
CA VAL A 345 4.08 -20.95 3.54
C VAL A 345 2.61 -21.29 3.31
N LYS A 346 1.80 -21.15 4.36
CA LYS A 346 0.34 -21.29 4.24
C LYS A 346 -0.25 -19.96 3.76
N ALA A 347 -0.88 -19.96 2.59
CA ALA A 347 -1.56 -18.77 2.08
C ALA A 347 -2.73 -18.34 2.97
N LYS A 348 -2.81 -17.03 3.22
CA LYS A 348 -3.88 -16.32 3.93
C LYS A 348 -4.50 -15.34 2.95
N ILE A 349 -5.57 -15.76 2.27
CA ILE A 349 -6.29 -14.85 1.35
C ILE A 349 -7.15 -13.92 2.18
N GLN A 350 -6.89 -12.62 2.07
CA GLN A 350 -7.61 -11.59 2.81
C GLN A 350 -7.77 -10.31 1.97
N PRO A 351 -8.74 -9.44 2.28
CA PRO A 351 -8.90 -8.17 1.59
C PRO A 351 -8.00 -7.09 2.20
N ILE A 352 -7.46 -6.23 1.36
CA ILE A 352 -6.79 -4.99 1.77
C ILE A 352 -7.83 -3.98 2.24
N ARG A 353 -7.62 -3.35 3.38
CA ARG A 353 -8.46 -2.24 3.87
C ARG A 353 -7.94 -0.85 3.44
N GLY A 354 -7.33 -0.78 2.28
CA GLY A 354 -6.74 0.40 1.65
C GLY A 354 -6.77 0.31 0.14
N GLY A 355 -5.85 1.00 -0.50
CA GLY A 355 -5.50 0.90 -1.92
C GLY A 355 -4.11 0.29 -2.05
N THR A 356 -3.70 -0.02 -3.28
CA THR A 356 -2.36 -0.52 -3.64
C THR A 356 -2.09 -0.26 -5.12
N ASP A 357 -0.84 -0.20 -5.51
CA ASP A 357 -0.43 -0.14 -6.91
C ASP A 357 -1.01 -1.31 -7.73
N GLY A 358 -1.06 -2.52 -7.14
CA GLY A 358 -1.66 -3.69 -7.77
C GLY A 358 -3.13 -3.49 -8.17
N ALA A 359 -3.92 -2.78 -7.35
CA ALA A 359 -5.29 -2.44 -7.70
C ALA A 359 -5.35 -1.51 -8.92
N ASN A 360 -4.56 -0.45 -8.92
CA ASN A 360 -4.51 0.52 -10.02
C ASN A 360 -3.99 -0.12 -11.31
N LEU A 361 -2.97 -0.99 -11.24
CA LEU A 361 -2.45 -1.75 -12.39
C LEU A 361 -3.49 -2.70 -12.96
N SER A 362 -4.27 -3.37 -12.10
CA SER A 362 -5.35 -4.26 -12.53
C SER A 362 -6.39 -3.52 -13.37
N PHE A 363 -6.78 -2.30 -12.99
CA PHE A 363 -7.68 -1.45 -13.79
C PHE A 363 -7.03 -0.85 -15.04
N LYS A 364 -5.69 -0.86 -15.14
CA LYS A 364 -4.96 -0.53 -16.38
C LYS A 364 -4.81 -1.71 -17.33
N GLY A 365 -5.37 -2.88 -16.98
CA GLY A 365 -5.36 -4.10 -17.79
C GLY A 365 -4.22 -5.06 -17.49
N LEU A 366 -3.57 -4.93 -16.32
CA LEU A 366 -2.55 -5.85 -15.82
C LEU A 366 -3.05 -6.47 -14.51
N PRO A 367 -3.72 -7.64 -14.52
CA PRO A 367 -4.14 -8.32 -13.30
C PRO A 367 -2.96 -8.52 -12.36
N CYS A 368 -3.02 -7.92 -11.16
CA CYS A 368 -1.86 -7.78 -10.28
C CYS A 368 -2.27 -7.93 -8.80
N PRO A 369 -2.44 -9.18 -8.29
CA PRO A 369 -2.64 -9.41 -6.87
C PRO A 369 -1.39 -9.05 -6.07
N ASN A 370 -1.57 -8.81 -4.78
CA ASN A 370 -0.54 -8.44 -3.83
C ASN A 370 -0.09 -9.65 -3.01
N ILE A 371 1.22 -9.81 -2.83
CA ILE A 371 1.86 -10.89 -2.06
C ILE A 371 2.63 -10.25 -0.90
N PHE A 372 2.68 -10.95 0.23
CA PHE A 372 3.42 -10.51 1.41
C PHE A 372 4.88 -10.16 1.12
N ALA A 373 5.36 -9.10 1.76
CA ALA A 373 6.77 -8.73 1.87
C ALA A 373 7.34 -9.01 3.28
N GLY A 374 6.50 -9.44 4.22
CA GLY A 374 6.89 -9.91 5.54
C GLY A 374 7.15 -8.83 6.57
N GLY A 375 7.05 -7.54 6.23
CA GLY A 375 7.15 -6.45 7.19
C GLY A 375 5.87 -6.28 8.02
N LEU A 376 5.97 -5.63 9.18
CA LEU A 376 4.85 -5.36 10.08
C LEU A 376 4.98 -3.97 10.71
N ASN A 377 3.86 -3.43 11.19
CA ASN A 377 3.76 -2.11 11.84
C ASN A 377 4.26 -0.96 10.95
N PHE A 378 3.91 -1.00 9.69
CA PHE A 378 4.28 -0.03 8.66
C PHE A 378 3.97 1.42 9.05
N HIS A 379 4.53 2.38 8.32
CA HIS A 379 4.33 3.83 8.47
C HIS A 379 4.74 4.41 9.83
N GLY A 380 5.49 3.65 10.64
CA GLY A 380 5.78 4.09 12.00
C GLY A 380 7.12 3.64 12.57
N LYS A 381 7.42 4.18 13.75
CA LYS A 381 8.66 3.90 14.50
C LYS A 381 8.69 2.52 15.14
N MET A 382 7.61 1.76 15.03
CA MET A 382 7.47 0.39 15.53
C MET A 382 7.55 -0.63 14.40
N GLU A 383 7.97 -0.22 13.23
CA GLU A 383 8.11 -1.07 12.05
C GLU A 383 9.23 -2.08 12.24
N TRP A 384 8.99 -3.31 11.80
CA TRP A 384 9.95 -4.40 11.88
C TRP A 384 9.71 -5.43 10.76
N CYS A 385 10.73 -6.22 10.45
CA CYS A 385 10.66 -7.26 9.43
C CYS A 385 11.52 -8.46 9.84
N PRO A 386 10.97 -9.70 9.84
CA PRO A 386 11.77 -10.91 9.99
C PRO A 386 12.58 -11.18 8.71
N LEU A 387 13.84 -11.50 8.84
CA LEU A 387 14.70 -11.88 7.71
C LEU A 387 14.16 -13.11 6.97
N GLU A 388 13.74 -14.11 7.72
CA GLU A 388 13.21 -15.37 7.19
C GLU A 388 11.89 -15.18 6.41
N SER A 389 11.17 -14.09 6.69
CA SER A 389 9.98 -13.69 5.92
C SER A 389 10.36 -13.23 4.50
N MET A 390 11.38 -12.37 4.38
CA MET A 390 11.92 -11.96 3.07
C MET A 390 12.51 -13.14 2.29
N GLU A 391 13.21 -14.07 2.95
CA GLU A 391 13.72 -15.29 2.31
C GLU A 391 12.59 -16.17 1.75
N LYS A 392 11.49 -16.30 2.49
CA LYS A 392 10.28 -17.03 2.02
C LYS A 392 9.64 -16.31 0.84
N ALA A 393 9.54 -14.99 0.87
CA ALA A 393 8.95 -14.21 -0.23
C ALA A 393 9.79 -14.30 -1.51
N SER A 394 11.12 -14.20 -1.41
CA SER A 394 12.03 -14.46 -2.54
C SER A 394 11.84 -15.87 -3.11
N ALA A 395 11.69 -16.89 -2.24
CA ALA A 395 11.40 -18.26 -2.68
C ALA A 395 10.03 -18.37 -3.37
N VAL A 396 9.01 -17.62 -2.92
CA VAL A 396 7.68 -17.57 -3.56
C VAL A 396 7.79 -16.99 -4.97
N ILE A 397 8.56 -15.90 -5.17
CA ILE A 397 8.83 -15.34 -6.51
C ILE A 397 9.41 -16.42 -7.43
N LEU A 398 10.45 -17.13 -7.00
CA LEU A 398 11.07 -18.19 -7.78
C LEU A 398 10.09 -19.33 -8.11
N ASN A 399 9.24 -19.72 -7.16
CA ASN A 399 8.22 -20.74 -7.37
C ASN A 399 7.13 -20.29 -8.36
N ILE A 400 6.70 -19.02 -8.31
CA ILE A 400 5.77 -18.44 -9.31
C ILE A 400 6.38 -18.56 -10.69
N VAL A 401 7.62 -18.07 -10.87
CA VAL A 401 8.34 -18.12 -12.14
C VAL A 401 8.40 -19.56 -12.68
N LYS A 402 8.71 -20.53 -11.82
CA LYS A 402 8.74 -21.95 -12.18
C LYS A 402 7.38 -22.47 -12.62
N LEU A 403 6.32 -22.16 -11.88
CA LEU A 403 4.95 -22.58 -12.19
C LEU A 403 4.40 -22.01 -13.50
N TYR A 404 4.91 -20.87 -13.96
CA TYR A 404 4.55 -20.31 -15.27
C TYR A 404 5.40 -20.87 -16.41
N ALA A 405 6.53 -21.53 -16.11
CA ALA A 405 7.36 -22.20 -17.11
C ALA A 405 6.91 -23.64 -17.42
N GLU A 406 6.01 -24.20 -16.61
CA GLU A 406 5.39 -25.54 -16.80
C GLU A 406 4.19 -25.46 -17.77
#